data_f5d8bdc9b6f8d7eb6c323aa551bf4b5b
#
_entry.id   f5d8bdc9b6f8d7eb6c323aa551bf4b5b
#
_cell.length_a   1.000
_cell.length_b   1.000
_cell.length_c   1.000
_cell.angle_alpha   90.00
_cell.angle_beta   90.00
_cell.angle_gamma   90.00
#
_symmetry.space_group_name_H-M   'P 1'
#
loop_
_entity.id
_entity.type
_entity.pdbx_description
1 polymer ?
#
loop_
_entity_poly.entity_id
_entity_poly.type
_entity_poly.pdbx_seq_one_letter_code
_entity_poly.pdbx_strand_id
1 'polypeptide(L)'
;MKILHILAVILPRPIKIMIYRRTMRAEIEANVKIGMSYIHVKKLVLKEGSVIKNWSVLRNLERLELGKNARIGNRVYATAIPLGSKKHFSHRVDRVPALLMGEGAALTGNHFLDCNDKITIGDFSLFAGRNTFIYTHGIDIMDARQDCAPITIGKHCMIATRSLLLKGAKLPDNSVLGAQSVLTKAYLDTHTLYAGNPAKPVKCLSSDAAFFKRKSWYVE
;
A
#
# COMPACT_ATOMS: atom_id res chain seq x y z
N MET A 1 3.27 -17.07 -18.43
CA MET A 1 2.38 -16.27 -17.57
C MET A 1 2.69 -14.76 -17.60
N LYS A 2 3.95 -14.31 -17.42
CA LYS A 2 4.28 -12.85 -17.43
C LYS A 2 3.84 -12.13 -18.71
N ILE A 3 4.07 -12.71 -19.89
CA ILE A 3 3.67 -12.13 -21.19
C ILE A 3 2.15 -11.90 -21.25
N LEU A 4 1.36 -12.84 -20.76
CA LEU A 4 -0.10 -12.71 -20.73
C LEU A 4 -0.57 -11.54 -19.86
N HIS A 5 0.11 -11.27 -18.75
CA HIS A 5 -0.20 -10.12 -17.88
C HIS A 5 0.26 -8.80 -18.48
N ILE A 6 1.31 -8.78 -19.31
CA ILE A 6 1.70 -7.60 -20.08
C ILE A 6 0.63 -7.28 -21.12
N LEU A 7 0.18 -8.28 -21.86
CA LEU A 7 -0.93 -8.10 -22.83
C LEU A 7 -2.22 -7.64 -22.13
N ALA A 8 -2.49 -8.16 -20.93
CA ALA A 8 -3.67 -7.77 -20.17
C ALA A 8 -3.74 -6.27 -19.86
N VAL A 9 -2.61 -5.52 -19.91
CA VAL A 9 -2.59 -4.07 -19.64
C VAL A 9 -3.54 -3.31 -20.58
N ILE A 10 -3.58 -3.70 -21.87
CA ILE A 10 -4.35 -2.99 -22.91
C ILE A 10 -5.70 -3.67 -23.24
N LEU A 11 -5.94 -4.87 -22.72
CA LEU A 11 -7.15 -5.63 -23.03
C LEU A 11 -8.40 -5.03 -22.38
N PRO A 12 -9.58 -5.22 -22.96
CA PRO A 12 -10.86 -4.88 -22.35
C PRO A 12 -11.07 -5.56 -21.00
N ARG A 13 -11.80 -4.90 -20.09
CA ARG A 13 -12.03 -5.36 -18.71
C ARG A 13 -12.48 -6.83 -18.59
N PRO A 14 -13.46 -7.33 -19.36
CA PRO A 14 -13.91 -8.73 -19.22
C PRO A 14 -12.78 -9.74 -19.48
N ILE A 15 -12.00 -9.51 -20.53
CA ILE A 15 -10.87 -10.38 -20.89
C ILE A 15 -9.78 -10.30 -19.82
N LYS A 16 -9.47 -9.10 -19.35
CA LYS A 16 -8.52 -8.86 -18.27
C LYS A 16 -8.91 -9.63 -16.99
N ILE A 17 -10.17 -9.55 -16.57
CA ILE A 17 -10.68 -10.27 -15.39
C ILE A 17 -10.58 -11.79 -15.58
N MET A 18 -10.92 -12.30 -16.77
CA MET A 18 -10.80 -13.73 -17.08
C MET A 18 -9.35 -14.22 -16.94
N ILE A 19 -8.40 -13.46 -17.49
CA ILE A 19 -6.96 -13.77 -17.36
C ILE A 19 -6.56 -13.81 -15.89
N TYR A 20 -6.91 -12.80 -15.11
CA TYR A 20 -6.52 -12.69 -13.71
C TYR A 20 -7.12 -13.80 -12.85
N ARG A 21 -8.39 -14.16 -13.07
CA ARG A 21 -9.02 -15.29 -12.37
C ARG A 21 -8.30 -16.62 -12.63
N ARG A 22 -7.83 -16.83 -13.87
CA ARG A 22 -7.12 -18.07 -14.24
C ARG A 22 -5.68 -18.14 -13.75
N THR A 23 -5.00 -17.01 -13.61
CA THR A 23 -3.55 -16.97 -13.44
C THR A 23 -3.08 -16.50 -12.05
N MET A 24 -3.92 -15.78 -11.29
CA MET A 24 -3.55 -15.15 -10.02
C MET A 24 -4.47 -15.53 -8.85
N ARG A 25 -5.27 -16.60 -8.97
CA ARG A 25 -6.29 -16.95 -7.96
C ARG A 25 -7.13 -15.73 -7.58
N ALA A 26 -7.57 -14.96 -8.61
CA ALA A 26 -8.19 -13.67 -8.39
C ALA A 26 -9.65 -13.80 -7.93
N GLU A 27 -9.96 -13.14 -6.84
CA GLU A 27 -11.30 -12.89 -6.32
C GLU A 27 -11.66 -11.44 -6.71
N ILE A 28 -12.53 -11.25 -7.70
CA ILE A 28 -12.91 -9.92 -8.21
C ILE A 28 -14.41 -9.78 -8.11
N GLU A 29 -14.87 -8.87 -7.27
CA GLU A 29 -16.27 -8.59 -7.01
C GLU A 29 -16.90 -7.62 -8.04
N ALA A 30 -18.14 -7.21 -7.81
CA ALA A 30 -18.87 -6.32 -8.71
C ALA A 30 -18.27 -4.92 -8.76
N ASN A 31 -18.53 -4.18 -9.84
CA ASN A 31 -18.17 -2.77 -10.02
C ASN A 31 -16.68 -2.42 -9.88
N VAL A 32 -15.78 -3.44 -9.85
CA VAL A 32 -14.33 -3.22 -9.83
C VAL A 32 -13.87 -2.59 -11.14
N LYS A 33 -12.99 -1.58 -11.07
CA LYS A 33 -12.40 -0.93 -12.24
C LYS A 33 -10.89 -1.16 -12.28
N ILE A 34 -10.39 -1.69 -13.39
CA ILE A 34 -8.96 -1.94 -13.60
C ILE A 34 -8.53 -1.24 -14.88
N GLY A 35 -7.73 -0.20 -14.73
CA GLY A 35 -7.15 0.57 -15.84
C GLY A 35 -5.98 -0.13 -16.52
N MET A 36 -5.19 0.65 -17.26
CA MET A 36 -3.98 0.19 -17.95
C MET A 36 -2.81 0.11 -16.96
N SER A 37 -2.82 -0.91 -16.12
CA SER A 37 -1.78 -1.17 -15.11
C SER A 37 -1.30 -2.61 -15.19
N TYR A 38 0.00 -2.81 -14.96
CA TYR A 38 0.59 -4.14 -14.91
C TYR A 38 0.40 -4.76 -13.53
N ILE A 39 -0.32 -5.89 -13.47
CA ILE A 39 -0.58 -6.62 -12.24
C ILE A 39 -0.06 -8.06 -12.42
N HIS A 40 0.87 -8.46 -11.56
CA HIS A 40 1.42 -9.82 -11.52
C HIS A 40 1.72 -10.23 -10.08
N VAL A 41 0.71 -10.75 -9.40
CA VAL A 41 0.75 -11.15 -7.99
C VAL A 41 0.30 -12.61 -7.85
N LYS A 42 0.56 -13.24 -6.72
CA LYS A 42 0.18 -14.64 -6.49
C LYS A 42 -1.31 -14.77 -6.17
N LYS A 43 -1.84 -13.89 -5.31
CA LYS A 43 -3.27 -13.78 -4.99
C LYS A 43 -3.74 -12.33 -5.15
N LEU A 44 -4.81 -12.14 -5.92
CA LEU A 44 -5.45 -10.83 -6.15
C LEU A 44 -6.86 -10.84 -5.56
N VAL A 45 -7.15 -9.94 -4.63
CA VAL A 45 -8.49 -9.76 -4.05
C VAL A 45 -8.94 -8.32 -4.27
N LEU A 46 -10.01 -8.14 -5.04
CA LEU A 46 -10.58 -6.84 -5.34
C LEU A 46 -12.06 -6.84 -4.93
N LYS A 47 -12.34 -6.14 -3.84
CA LYS A 47 -13.70 -6.01 -3.31
C LYS A 47 -14.52 -5.01 -4.10
N GLU A 48 -15.83 -5.03 -3.89
CA GLU A 48 -16.81 -4.23 -4.61
C GLU A 48 -16.41 -2.75 -4.73
N GLY A 49 -16.56 -2.19 -5.92
CA GLY A 49 -16.28 -0.79 -6.20
C GLY A 49 -14.82 -0.37 -6.14
N SER A 50 -13.88 -1.30 -5.85
CA SER A 50 -12.46 -0.96 -5.80
C SER A 50 -11.90 -0.57 -7.18
N VAL A 51 -10.87 0.27 -7.19
CA VAL A 51 -10.33 0.86 -8.42
C VAL A 51 -8.81 0.79 -8.45
N ILE A 52 -8.25 0.26 -9.53
CA ILE A 52 -6.83 0.44 -9.89
C ILE A 52 -6.81 1.29 -11.16
N LYS A 53 -6.20 2.49 -11.09
CA LYS A 53 -6.11 3.40 -12.24
C LYS A 53 -5.00 2.96 -13.21
N ASN A 54 -4.41 3.91 -13.92
CA ASN A 54 -3.49 3.62 -15.03
C ASN A 54 -2.02 3.73 -14.62
N TRP A 55 -1.16 3.04 -15.39
CA TRP A 55 0.30 3.16 -15.33
C TRP A 55 0.94 2.71 -14.02
N SER A 56 0.22 1.92 -13.23
CA SER A 56 0.76 1.33 -12.01
C SER A 56 1.41 -0.03 -12.29
N VAL A 57 2.41 -0.38 -11.48
CA VAL A 57 3.13 -1.66 -11.54
C VAL A 57 3.01 -2.34 -10.18
N LEU A 58 2.21 -3.40 -10.12
CA LEU A 58 1.90 -4.16 -8.91
C LEU A 58 2.40 -5.59 -9.13
N ARG A 59 3.59 -5.93 -8.58
CA ARG A 59 4.22 -7.20 -8.94
C ARG A 59 4.95 -7.89 -7.79
N ASN A 60 5.06 -9.22 -7.93
CA ASN A 60 5.83 -10.08 -7.03
C ASN A 60 5.33 -10.09 -5.58
N LEU A 61 4.06 -9.70 -5.37
CA LEU A 61 3.40 -9.79 -4.07
C LEU A 61 2.79 -11.19 -3.92
N GLU A 62 2.84 -11.75 -2.73
CA GLU A 62 2.08 -12.94 -2.36
C GLU A 62 0.58 -12.62 -2.32
N ARG A 63 0.22 -11.39 -1.90
CA ARG A 63 -1.16 -10.93 -1.85
C ARG A 63 -1.28 -9.44 -2.14
N LEU A 64 -2.19 -9.09 -3.03
CA LEU A 64 -2.71 -7.74 -3.21
C LEU A 64 -4.20 -7.76 -2.89
N GLU A 65 -4.61 -6.97 -1.91
CA GLU A 65 -6.01 -6.87 -1.51
C GLU A 65 -6.46 -5.42 -1.44
N LEU A 66 -7.57 -5.13 -2.12
CA LEU A 66 -8.27 -3.87 -2.03
C LEU A 66 -9.66 -4.13 -1.41
N GLY A 67 -9.93 -3.50 -0.28
CA GLY A 67 -11.23 -3.46 0.36
C GLY A 67 -12.29 -2.75 -0.49
N LYS A 68 -13.52 -2.74 -0.01
CA LYS A 68 -14.65 -2.08 -0.69
C LYS A 68 -14.31 -0.61 -0.96
N ASN A 69 -14.55 -0.14 -2.18
CA ASN A 69 -14.28 1.23 -2.63
C ASN A 69 -12.81 1.70 -2.46
N ALA A 70 -11.86 0.82 -2.13
CA ALA A 70 -10.46 1.19 -2.03
C ALA A 70 -9.87 1.56 -3.41
N ARG A 71 -8.85 2.42 -3.42
CA ARG A 71 -8.31 2.98 -4.65
C ARG A 71 -6.79 2.99 -4.73
N ILE A 72 -6.27 2.53 -5.85
CA ILE A 72 -4.91 2.79 -6.29
C ILE A 72 -4.97 3.76 -7.46
N GLY A 73 -4.36 4.94 -7.28
CA GLY A 73 -4.29 6.00 -8.29
C GLY A 73 -3.35 5.66 -9.45
N ASN A 74 -2.96 6.68 -10.20
CA ASN A 74 -2.06 6.50 -11.34
C ASN A 74 -0.59 6.38 -10.87
N ARG A 75 0.22 5.60 -11.63
CA ARG A 75 1.68 5.52 -11.44
C ARG A 75 2.09 5.13 -10.01
N VAL A 76 1.41 4.17 -9.42
CA VAL A 76 1.80 3.57 -8.15
C VAL A 76 2.67 2.33 -8.44
N TYR A 77 3.82 2.25 -7.80
CA TYR A 77 4.72 1.10 -7.87
C TYR A 77 4.65 0.35 -6.54
N ALA A 78 4.10 -0.85 -6.54
CA ALA A 78 4.12 -1.76 -5.39
C ALA A 78 4.80 -3.05 -5.80
N THR A 79 6.03 -3.24 -5.33
CA THR A 79 6.88 -4.34 -5.79
C THR A 79 7.57 -5.02 -4.62
N ALA A 80 7.94 -6.30 -4.83
CA ALA A 80 8.72 -7.07 -3.87
C ALA A 80 9.75 -7.96 -4.57
N ILE A 81 10.73 -8.42 -3.81
CA ILE A 81 11.58 -9.54 -4.18
C ILE A 81 10.78 -10.82 -3.89
N PRO A 82 10.60 -11.73 -4.85
CA PRO A 82 9.81 -12.94 -4.66
C PRO A 82 10.30 -13.78 -3.46
N LEU A 83 9.38 -14.50 -2.82
CA LEU A 83 9.76 -15.55 -1.87
C LEU A 83 10.60 -16.62 -2.57
N GLY A 84 11.52 -17.22 -1.81
CA GLY A 84 12.43 -18.26 -2.34
C GLY A 84 13.63 -17.69 -3.10
N SER A 85 13.88 -16.37 -3.08
CA SER A 85 15.12 -15.79 -3.58
C SER A 85 16.31 -16.34 -2.79
N LYS A 86 17.27 -16.96 -3.48
CA LYS A 86 18.49 -17.48 -2.85
C LYS A 86 19.50 -16.39 -2.46
N LYS A 87 19.39 -15.21 -3.07
CA LYS A 87 20.32 -14.08 -2.87
C LYS A 87 19.83 -13.07 -1.84
N HIS A 88 18.52 -12.96 -1.68
CA HIS A 88 17.89 -11.92 -0.87
C HIS A 88 16.92 -12.55 0.12
N PHE A 89 16.97 -12.14 1.37
CA PHE A 89 16.09 -12.58 2.45
C PHE A 89 16.05 -14.10 2.68
N SER A 90 17.11 -14.82 2.38
CA SER A 90 17.15 -16.29 2.58
C SER A 90 16.94 -16.70 4.05
N HIS A 91 17.30 -15.84 4.99
CA HIS A 91 17.13 -16.00 6.44
C HIS A 91 15.75 -15.53 6.96
N ARG A 92 14.97 -14.81 6.13
CA ARG A 92 13.65 -14.27 6.48
C ARG A 92 12.55 -15.08 5.79
N VAL A 93 12.29 -16.26 6.33
CA VAL A 93 11.24 -17.18 5.83
C VAL A 93 9.82 -16.74 6.25
N ASP A 94 9.74 -15.89 7.26
CA ASP A 94 8.52 -15.37 7.88
C ASP A 94 7.91 -14.16 7.18
N ARG A 95 8.64 -13.50 6.26
CA ARG A 95 8.16 -12.31 5.57
C ARG A 95 6.96 -12.61 4.66
N VAL A 96 6.05 -11.66 4.59
CA VAL A 96 4.82 -11.76 3.78
C VAL A 96 4.73 -10.59 2.81
N PRO A 97 5.31 -10.67 1.62
CA PRO A 97 5.21 -9.62 0.61
C PRO A 97 3.74 -9.34 0.24
N ALA A 98 3.16 -8.29 0.80
CA ALA A 98 1.74 -8.00 0.58
C ALA A 98 1.43 -6.52 0.67
N LEU A 99 0.39 -6.10 -0.08
CA LEU A 99 -0.28 -4.83 0.09
C LEU A 99 -1.76 -5.09 0.39
N LEU A 100 -2.17 -4.72 1.60
CA LEU A 100 -3.54 -4.88 2.09
C LEU A 100 -4.13 -3.50 2.35
N MET A 101 -5.19 -3.16 1.63
CA MET A 101 -5.89 -1.89 1.77
C MET A 101 -7.31 -2.14 2.26
N GLY A 102 -7.71 -1.47 3.33
CA GLY A 102 -9.05 -1.53 3.91
C GLY A 102 -10.11 -0.83 3.06
N GLU A 103 -11.34 -0.80 3.56
CA GLU A 103 -12.46 -0.12 2.92
C GLU A 103 -12.16 1.38 2.73
N GLY A 104 -12.44 1.92 1.54
CA GLY A 104 -12.25 3.35 1.25
C GLY A 104 -10.81 3.85 1.39
N ALA A 105 -9.82 2.97 1.58
CA ALA A 105 -8.43 3.37 1.62
C ALA A 105 -7.95 3.84 0.24
N ALA A 106 -7.15 4.91 0.17
CA ALA A 106 -6.78 5.50 -1.11
C ALA A 106 -5.31 5.91 -1.20
N LEU A 107 -4.68 5.49 -2.29
CA LEU A 107 -3.39 6.00 -2.80
C LEU A 107 -3.69 6.93 -3.98
N THR A 108 -3.36 8.21 -3.89
CA THR A 108 -3.70 9.19 -4.95
C THR A 108 -2.89 8.98 -6.23
N GLY A 109 -1.60 8.80 -6.12
CA GLY A 109 -0.75 8.47 -7.27
C GLY A 109 0.70 8.91 -7.14
N ASN A 110 1.55 8.40 -8.04
CA ASN A 110 2.99 8.58 -8.00
C ASN A 110 3.62 8.19 -6.65
N HIS A 111 3.23 7.06 -6.09
CA HIS A 111 3.80 6.52 -4.85
C HIS A 111 4.64 5.29 -5.16
N PHE A 112 5.67 5.08 -4.34
CA PHE A 112 6.51 3.89 -4.39
C PHE A 112 6.39 3.09 -3.09
N LEU A 113 6.01 1.82 -3.21
CA LEU A 113 5.82 0.89 -2.12
C LEU A 113 6.72 -0.32 -2.33
N ASP A 114 7.76 -0.40 -1.52
CA ASP A 114 8.54 -1.60 -1.37
C ASP A 114 7.80 -2.55 -0.41
N CYS A 115 7.26 -3.61 -0.96
CA CYS A 115 6.45 -4.59 -0.24
C CYS A 115 7.24 -5.87 0.05
N ASN A 116 8.51 -5.79 0.40
CA ASN A 116 9.29 -6.98 0.77
C ASN A 116 8.76 -7.63 2.04
N ASP A 117 8.03 -6.90 2.87
CA ASP A 117 7.13 -7.41 3.89
C ASP A 117 5.77 -6.73 3.75
N LYS A 118 4.84 -7.05 4.64
CA LYS A 118 3.45 -6.62 4.59
C LYS A 118 3.30 -5.11 4.82
N ILE A 119 2.58 -4.45 3.92
CA ILE A 119 2.04 -3.11 4.11
C ILE A 119 0.54 -3.24 4.33
N THR A 120 0.06 -2.73 5.47
CA THR A 120 -1.37 -2.65 5.79
C THR A 120 -1.79 -1.19 5.86
N ILE A 121 -2.85 -0.83 5.13
CA ILE A 121 -3.47 0.49 5.12
C ILE A 121 -4.91 0.33 5.59
N GLY A 122 -5.23 0.87 6.75
CA GLY A 122 -6.56 0.75 7.39
C GLY A 122 -7.66 1.51 6.63
N ASP A 123 -8.90 1.24 7.04
CA ASP A 123 -10.10 1.77 6.40
C ASP A 123 -10.06 3.31 6.36
N PHE A 124 -10.52 3.88 5.25
CA PHE A 124 -10.62 5.32 5.01
C PHE A 124 -9.32 6.11 5.18
N SER A 125 -8.16 5.44 5.16
CA SER A 125 -6.86 6.12 5.19
C SER A 125 -6.46 6.61 3.81
N LEU A 126 -5.89 7.82 3.76
CA LEU A 126 -5.61 8.55 2.53
C LEU A 126 -4.13 8.92 2.43
N PHE A 127 -3.47 8.47 1.38
CA PHE A 127 -2.19 9.02 0.94
C PHE A 127 -2.45 10.21 0.04
N ALA A 128 -2.41 11.41 0.63
CA ALA A 128 -2.70 12.66 -0.04
C ALA A 128 -1.46 13.20 -0.76
N GLY A 129 -1.66 13.75 -1.95
CA GLY A 129 -0.57 14.28 -2.76
C GLY A 129 0.19 13.21 -3.53
N ARG A 130 1.52 13.32 -3.61
CA ARG A 130 2.37 12.48 -4.46
C ARG A 130 3.73 12.22 -3.82
N ASN A 131 4.46 11.25 -4.42
CA ASN A 131 5.86 10.98 -4.10
C ASN A 131 6.10 10.55 -2.65
N THR A 132 5.16 9.81 -2.06
CA THR A 132 5.39 9.12 -0.79
C THR A 132 6.10 7.80 -1.09
N PHE A 133 7.11 7.49 -0.28
CA PHE A 133 7.89 6.26 -0.36
C PHE A 133 7.65 5.41 0.89
N ILE A 134 7.44 4.12 0.69
CA ILE A 134 7.32 3.14 1.77
C ILE A 134 8.37 2.06 1.55
N TYR A 135 9.25 1.85 2.52
CA TYR A 135 10.27 0.81 2.48
C TYR A 135 10.10 -0.16 3.63
N THR A 136 9.58 -1.35 3.35
CA THR A 136 9.49 -2.43 4.34
C THR A 136 10.83 -3.11 4.58
N HIS A 137 11.87 -2.83 3.78
CA HIS A 137 13.20 -3.40 3.98
C HIS A 137 14.29 -2.34 4.16
N GLY A 138 15.42 -2.80 4.65
CA GLY A 138 16.67 -2.05 4.76
C GLY A 138 17.84 -3.01 4.85
N ILE A 139 19.03 -2.47 4.95
CA ILE A 139 20.25 -3.25 5.17
C ILE A 139 20.62 -3.18 6.65
N ASP A 140 20.82 -4.32 7.27
CA ASP A 140 21.53 -4.42 8.54
C ASP A 140 23.03 -4.30 8.27
N ILE A 141 23.60 -3.22 8.80
CA ILE A 141 25.01 -2.90 8.53
C ILE A 141 25.96 -3.88 9.26
N MET A 142 25.56 -4.35 10.43
CA MET A 142 26.41 -5.23 11.26
C MET A 142 26.56 -6.60 10.60
N ASP A 143 25.46 -7.13 10.07
CA ASP A 143 25.43 -8.45 9.45
C ASP A 143 25.59 -8.42 7.93
N ALA A 144 25.66 -7.24 7.30
CA ALA A 144 25.64 -7.03 5.85
C ALA A 144 24.48 -7.78 5.17
N ARG A 145 23.30 -7.78 5.80
CA ARG A 145 22.12 -8.52 5.34
C ARG A 145 20.94 -7.59 5.07
N GLN A 146 20.12 -7.96 4.12
CA GLN A 146 18.81 -7.33 3.94
C GLN A 146 17.86 -7.83 5.02
N ASP A 147 17.22 -6.93 5.73
CA ASP A 147 16.20 -7.22 6.73
C ASP A 147 14.91 -6.47 6.41
N CYS A 148 13.76 -6.99 6.83
CA CYS A 148 12.47 -6.38 6.58
C CYS A 148 11.56 -6.48 7.81
N ALA A 149 10.60 -5.56 7.89
CA ALA A 149 9.55 -5.57 8.89
C ALA A 149 8.28 -4.92 8.30
N PRO A 150 7.08 -5.38 8.73
CA PRO A 150 5.83 -4.84 8.23
C PRO A 150 5.64 -3.37 8.59
N ILE A 151 4.88 -2.67 7.74
CA ILE A 151 4.46 -1.28 8.01
C ILE A 151 2.94 -1.25 8.12
N THR A 152 2.45 -0.57 9.15
CA THR A 152 1.01 -0.48 9.41
C THR A 152 0.57 0.98 9.47
N ILE A 153 -0.41 1.32 8.66
CA ILE A 153 -1.17 2.56 8.74
C ILE A 153 -2.54 2.21 9.29
N GLY A 154 -2.92 2.85 10.37
CA GLY A 154 -4.22 2.67 11.01
C GLY A 154 -5.39 3.14 10.14
N LYS A 155 -6.58 3.20 10.74
CA LYS A 155 -7.81 3.68 10.08
C LYS A 155 -7.87 5.20 10.12
N HIS A 156 -8.55 5.79 9.14
CA HIS A 156 -8.76 7.24 9.04
C HIS A 156 -7.48 8.08 9.16
N CYS A 157 -6.35 7.53 8.71
CA CYS A 157 -5.09 8.26 8.70
C CYS A 157 -4.94 9.12 7.45
N MET A 158 -4.19 10.20 7.56
CA MET A 158 -3.73 10.98 6.41
C MET A 158 -2.20 10.97 6.35
N ILE A 159 -1.67 10.58 5.22
CA ILE A 159 -0.24 10.65 4.92
C ILE A 159 -0.05 11.74 3.88
N ALA A 160 0.61 12.84 4.27
CA ALA A 160 0.81 13.96 3.38
C ALA A 160 1.96 13.72 2.38
N THR A 161 2.04 14.60 1.39
CA THR A 161 2.94 14.48 0.24
C THR A 161 4.42 14.32 0.62
N ARG A 162 5.18 13.55 -0.18
CA ARG A 162 6.63 13.35 -0.03
C ARG A 162 7.09 12.75 1.30
N SER A 163 6.21 12.09 2.03
CA SER A 163 6.60 11.41 3.26
C SER A 163 7.36 10.11 2.95
N LEU A 164 8.18 9.69 3.90
CA LEU A 164 8.93 8.43 3.87
C LEU A 164 8.55 7.57 5.08
N LEU A 165 8.19 6.31 4.85
CA LEU A 165 7.89 5.35 5.91
C LEU A 165 8.90 4.21 5.83
N LEU A 166 9.54 3.89 6.95
CA LEU A 166 10.60 2.88 7.03
C LEU A 166 10.13 1.60 7.73
N LYS A 167 10.86 0.52 7.55
CA LYS A 167 10.56 -0.81 8.09
C LYS A 167 10.17 -0.75 9.59
N GLY A 168 9.11 -1.46 9.96
CA GLY A 168 8.60 -1.49 11.33
C GLY A 168 7.78 -0.27 11.76
N ALA A 169 7.61 0.73 10.88
CA ALA A 169 6.84 1.92 11.22
C ALA A 169 5.34 1.60 11.37
N LYS A 170 4.71 2.27 12.34
CA LYS A 170 3.26 2.24 12.54
C LYS A 170 2.74 3.65 12.78
N LEU A 171 1.77 4.07 11.97
CA LEU A 171 0.95 5.24 12.22
C LEU A 171 -0.38 4.77 12.84
N PRO A 172 -0.71 5.18 14.08
CA PRO A 172 -1.93 4.72 14.75
C PRO A 172 -3.19 5.34 14.12
N ASP A 173 -4.35 4.80 14.46
CA ASP A 173 -5.65 5.25 13.95
C ASP A 173 -5.85 6.75 14.16
N ASN A 174 -6.63 7.38 13.29
CA ASN A 174 -7.03 8.78 13.36
C ASN A 174 -5.84 9.75 13.49
N SER A 175 -4.72 9.44 12.83
CA SER A 175 -3.50 10.23 12.92
C SER A 175 -3.08 10.78 11.57
N VAL A 176 -2.26 11.82 11.61
CA VAL A 176 -1.75 12.49 10.42
C VAL A 176 -0.24 12.42 10.41
N LEU A 177 0.35 12.03 9.28
CA LEU A 177 1.77 12.21 9.00
C LEU A 177 1.93 13.44 8.12
N GLY A 178 2.61 14.47 8.64
CA GLY A 178 2.87 15.73 7.95
C GLY A 178 3.71 15.55 6.69
N ALA A 179 3.63 16.51 5.77
CA ALA A 179 4.41 16.47 4.54
C ALA A 179 5.93 16.43 4.80
N GLN A 180 6.67 15.72 3.92
CA GLN A 180 8.13 15.56 3.98
C GLN A 180 8.64 14.94 5.31
N SER A 181 7.77 14.23 6.02
CA SER A 181 8.12 13.58 7.27
C SER A 181 8.66 12.16 7.06
N VAL A 182 9.54 11.73 7.97
CA VAL A 182 10.13 10.38 7.95
C VAL A 182 9.65 9.58 9.16
N LEU A 183 8.72 8.65 8.93
CA LEU A 183 8.20 7.75 9.97
C LEU A 183 9.14 6.56 10.11
N THR A 184 9.89 6.49 11.23
CA THR A 184 10.97 5.52 11.43
C THR A 184 10.64 4.41 12.43
N LYS A 185 9.55 4.54 13.18
CA LYS A 185 9.16 3.60 14.25
C LYS A 185 7.65 3.50 14.41
N ALA A 186 7.23 2.57 15.25
CA ALA A 186 5.83 2.43 15.65
C ALA A 186 5.46 3.49 16.71
N TYR A 187 4.31 4.15 16.48
CA TYR A 187 3.65 5.01 17.45
C TYR A 187 2.32 4.39 17.91
N LEU A 188 1.84 4.82 19.09
CA LEU A 188 0.63 4.29 19.71
C LEU A 188 -0.46 5.36 19.90
N ASP A 189 -0.07 6.63 20.07
CA ASP A 189 -1.01 7.72 20.39
C ASP A 189 -1.84 8.06 19.15
N THR A 190 -3.13 7.76 19.20
CA THR A 190 -4.12 8.11 18.19
C THR A 190 -4.41 9.62 18.20
N HIS A 191 -5.16 10.12 17.20
CA HIS A 191 -5.54 11.52 17.09
C HIS A 191 -4.34 12.48 17.22
N THR A 192 -3.22 12.12 16.60
CA THR A 192 -1.97 12.87 16.72
C THR A 192 -1.42 13.25 15.35
N LEU A 193 -0.96 14.49 15.23
CA LEU A 193 -0.12 14.93 14.12
C LEU A 193 1.34 14.54 14.42
N TYR A 194 1.90 13.71 13.58
CA TYR A 194 3.33 13.38 13.57
C TYR A 194 4.00 14.11 12.42
N ALA A 195 5.12 14.77 12.65
CA ALA A 195 5.85 15.46 11.59
C ALA A 195 7.35 15.54 11.88
N GLY A 196 8.13 15.79 10.83
CA GLY A 196 9.58 16.00 10.90
C GLY A 196 10.40 14.82 10.38
N ASN A 197 11.73 14.96 10.44
CA ASN A 197 12.70 13.92 10.12
C ASN A 197 13.72 13.77 11.26
N PRO A 198 13.63 12.71 12.09
CA PRO A 198 12.54 11.74 12.15
C PRO A 198 11.22 12.36 12.65
N ALA A 199 10.10 11.80 12.22
CA ALA A 199 8.78 12.25 12.66
C ALA A 199 8.62 12.08 14.17
N LYS A 200 8.02 13.08 14.83
CA LYS A 200 7.70 13.11 16.25
C LYS A 200 6.27 13.60 16.45
N PRO A 201 5.62 13.31 17.58
CA PRO A 201 4.34 13.93 17.93
C PRO A 201 4.48 15.46 17.97
N VAL A 202 3.58 16.18 17.27
CA VAL A 202 3.58 17.65 17.21
C VAL A 202 2.43 18.23 18.02
N LYS A 203 1.22 17.68 17.80
CA LYS A 203 0.01 18.10 18.53
C LYS A 203 -1.06 17.02 18.50
N CYS A 204 -1.94 17.03 19.50
CA CYS A 204 -3.18 16.28 19.50
C CYS A 204 -4.18 16.90 18.50
N LEU A 205 -4.94 16.04 17.85
CA LEU A 205 -6.01 16.41 16.92
C LEU A 205 -7.36 16.09 17.60
N SER A 206 -8.36 16.93 17.35
CA SER A 206 -9.71 16.68 17.88
C SER A 206 -10.27 15.37 17.33
N SER A 207 -10.81 14.53 18.19
CA SER A 207 -11.58 13.34 17.80
C SER A 207 -12.83 13.69 17.00
N ASP A 208 -13.31 14.94 17.12
CA ASP A 208 -14.48 15.44 16.42
C ASP A 208 -14.18 15.94 15.01
N ALA A 209 -12.92 15.96 14.59
CA ALA A 209 -12.55 16.37 13.25
C ALA A 209 -13.29 15.55 12.19
N ALA A 210 -13.97 16.22 11.27
CA ALA A 210 -14.78 15.60 10.22
C ALA A 210 -13.99 14.58 9.38
N PHE A 211 -12.67 14.82 9.21
CA PHE A 211 -11.80 13.90 8.50
C PHE A 211 -11.81 12.49 9.10
N PHE A 212 -11.87 12.33 10.42
CA PHE A 212 -11.87 11.03 11.09
C PHE A 212 -13.24 10.35 11.13
N LYS A 213 -14.31 11.08 10.77
CA LYS A 213 -15.70 10.58 10.76
C LYS A 213 -16.21 10.26 9.35
N ARG A 214 -15.44 10.57 8.30
CA ARG A 214 -15.87 10.36 6.91
C ARG A 214 -16.04 8.87 6.59
N LYS A 215 -17.00 8.60 5.72
CA LYS A 215 -17.31 7.26 5.18
C LYS A 215 -17.06 7.19 3.66
N SER A 216 -16.28 8.12 3.12
CA SER A 216 -15.89 8.18 1.72
C SER A 216 -14.37 8.10 1.58
N TRP A 217 -13.90 7.65 0.42
CA TRP A 217 -12.47 7.64 0.10
C TRP A 217 -11.93 9.05 -0.22
N TYR A 218 -12.79 9.98 -0.57
CA TYR A 218 -12.44 11.37 -0.95
C TYR A 218 -12.77 12.35 0.16
N VAL A 219 -12.16 13.51 0.06
CA VAL A 219 -12.40 14.69 0.88
C VAL A 219 -12.98 15.75 -0.03
N GLU A 220 -14.09 16.35 0.36
CA GLU A 220 -14.76 17.46 -0.34
C GLU A 220 -14.04 18.77 -0.08
#